data_05bc220c5f00926174b76e0c29c7dc83
#
_entry.id   05bc220c5f00926174b76e0c29c7dc83
#
_cell.length_a   1.000
_cell.length_b   1.000
_cell.length_c   1.000
_cell.angle_alpha   90.00
_cell.angle_beta   90.00
_cell.angle_gamma   90.00
#
_symmetry.space_group_name_H-M   'P 1'
#
loop_
_entity.id
_entity.type
_entity.pdbx_description
1 polymer ?
#
loop_
_entity_poly.entity_id
_entity_poly.type
_entity_poly.pdbx_seq_one_letter_code
_entity_poly.pdbx_strand_id
1 'polypeptide(L)'
;MSSVPNAPTGPLEEIVWPRTARRGDDGVISIAGIAATELADRFGTPAYVIDEDDVRRRARAYREAFSQAFGDIGTVADVYYAGKAFLTSHIARWVVEEGLDRRAGVVPRGNGVVVDGWSLG
;
A
#
# COMPACT_ATOMS: atom_id res chain seq x y z
N MET A 1 -0.78 -26.73 -16.40
CA MET A 1 -1.54 -26.34 -15.18
C MET A 1 -3.02 -26.29 -15.50
N SER A 2 -3.82 -26.95 -14.70
CA SER A 2 -5.27 -26.93 -14.87
C SER A 2 -5.82 -25.56 -14.48
N SER A 3 -6.60 -24.95 -15.37
CA SER A 3 -7.40 -23.77 -15.03
C SER A 3 -8.38 -24.13 -13.91
N VAL A 4 -8.59 -23.21 -12.97
CA VAL A 4 -9.59 -23.39 -11.92
C VAL A 4 -10.97 -23.36 -12.56
N PRO A 5 -11.82 -24.40 -12.43
CA PRO A 5 -13.16 -24.39 -12.98
C PRO A 5 -13.95 -23.22 -12.35
N ASN A 6 -14.61 -22.42 -13.17
CA ASN A 6 -15.39 -21.26 -12.74
C ASN A 6 -14.59 -20.11 -12.06
N ALA A 7 -13.31 -19.97 -12.37
CA ALA A 7 -12.58 -18.78 -11.94
C ALA A 7 -13.27 -17.51 -12.49
N PRO A 8 -13.45 -16.46 -11.67
CA PRO A 8 -14.00 -15.19 -12.16
C PRO A 8 -13.17 -14.66 -13.31
N THR A 9 -13.78 -14.33 -14.43
CA THR A 9 -13.09 -13.85 -15.64
C THR A 9 -13.17 -12.34 -15.82
N GLY A 10 -13.93 -11.66 -14.97
CA GLY A 10 -14.14 -10.21 -15.04
C GLY A 10 -12.89 -9.40 -14.65
N PRO A 11 -12.90 -8.09 -14.98
CA PRO A 11 -11.84 -7.19 -14.57
C PRO A 11 -11.72 -7.13 -13.04
N LEU A 12 -10.50 -6.87 -12.56
CA LEU A 12 -10.25 -6.65 -11.14
C LEU A 12 -10.66 -5.22 -10.76
N GLU A 13 -11.45 -5.08 -9.71
CA GLU A 13 -11.90 -3.77 -9.24
C GLU A 13 -10.75 -2.97 -8.63
N GLU A 14 -10.45 -1.81 -9.19
CA GLU A 14 -9.32 -0.95 -8.76
C GLU A 14 -9.44 -0.48 -7.30
N ILE A 15 -10.65 -0.42 -6.75
CA ILE A 15 -10.84 -0.01 -5.36
C ILE A 15 -10.38 -1.09 -4.36
N VAL A 16 -10.37 -2.34 -4.78
CA VAL A 16 -10.01 -3.51 -3.95
C VAL A 16 -8.61 -3.99 -4.23
N TRP A 17 -8.24 -4.03 -5.50
CA TRP A 17 -6.98 -4.60 -5.96
C TRP A 17 -5.89 -3.55 -6.16
N PRO A 18 -4.62 -3.90 -5.97
CA PRO A 18 -3.51 -3.04 -6.40
C PRO A 18 -3.61 -2.72 -7.89
N ARG A 19 -3.19 -1.54 -8.30
CA ARG A 19 -3.25 -1.12 -9.70
C ARG A 19 -2.41 -1.97 -10.65
N THR A 20 -1.40 -2.65 -10.12
CA THR A 20 -0.56 -3.57 -10.88
C THR A 20 -1.17 -4.96 -11.00
N ALA A 21 -2.26 -5.25 -10.26
CA ALA A 21 -2.90 -6.55 -10.31
C ALA A 21 -3.51 -6.80 -11.70
N ARG A 22 -3.25 -7.98 -12.24
CA ARG A 22 -3.76 -8.44 -13.54
C ARG A 22 -4.22 -9.89 -13.41
N ARG A 23 -5.25 -10.23 -14.14
CA ARG A 23 -5.69 -11.61 -14.28
C ARG A 23 -5.18 -12.15 -15.61
N GLY A 24 -4.42 -13.23 -15.56
CA GLY A 24 -3.98 -13.94 -16.76
C GLY A 24 -5.11 -14.73 -17.42
N ASP A 25 -4.89 -15.16 -18.66
CA ASP A 25 -5.85 -15.98 -19.41
C ASP A 25 -6.13 -17.32 -18.75
N ASP A 26 -5.18 -17.82 -17.95
CA ASP A 26 -5.31 -19.02 -17.11
C ASP A 26 -6.06 -18.78 -15.79
N GLY A 27 -6.52 -17.56 -15.53
CA GLY A 27 -7.20 -17.14 -14.30
C GLY A 27 -6.27 -16.81 -13.15
N VAL A 28 -4.94 -16.99 -13.27
CA VAL A 28 -3.98 -16.66 -12.24
C VAL A 28 -3.79 -15.14 -12.15
N ILE A 29 -3.80 -14.63 -10.92
CA ILE A 29 -3.55 -13.20 -10.67
C ILE A 29 -2.05 -12.97 -10.52
N SER A 30 -1.57 -11.92 -11.14
CA SER A 30 -0.23 -11.37 -10.91
C SER A 30 -0.32 -10.01 -10.22
N ILE A 31 0.67 -9.69 -9.40
CA ILE A 31 0.83 -8.41 -8.72
C ILE A 31 2.25 -7.93 -9.00
N ALA A 32 2.39 -6.70 -9.47
CA ALA A 32 3.67 -6.15 -9.91
C ALA A 32 4.42 -7.07 -10.91
N GLY A 33 3.68 -7.75 -11.76
CA GLY A 33 4.23 -8.66 -12.76
C GLY A 33 4.61 -10.06 -12.23
N ILE A 34 4.39 -10.36 -10.95
CA ILE A 34 4.74 -11.64 -10.34
C ILE A 34 3.46 -12.45 -10.11
N ALA A 35 3.40 -13.67 -10.62
CA ALA A 35 2.24 -14.53 -10.44
C ALA A 35 2.04 -14.91 -8.97
N ALA A 36 0.79 -14.95 -8.51
CA ALA A 36 0.45 -15.36 -7.14
C ALA A 36 0.96 -16.77 -6.82
N THR A 37 0.96 -17.66 -7.79
CA THR A 37 1.52 -19.02 -7.65
C THR A 37 3.03 -18.99 -7.41
N GLU A 38 3.76 -18.14 -8.11
CA GLU A 38 5.19 -17.95 -7.89
C GLU A 38 5.49 -17.40 -6.50
N LEU A 39 4.71 -16.40 -6.06
CA LEU A 39 4.83 -15.85 -4.70
C LEU A 39 4.59 -16.93 -3.63
N ALA A 40 3.56 -17.77 -3.81
CA ALA A 40 3.27 -18.86 -2.90
C ALA A 40 4.41 -19.89 -2.85
N ASP A 41 4.98 -20.24 -3.99
CA ASP A 41 6.09 -21.19 -4.07
C ASP A 41 7.37 -20.66 -3.41
N ARG A 42 7.64 -19.37 -3.56
CA ARG A 42 8.87 -18.74 -3.02
C ARG A 42 8.79 -18.42 -1.54
N PHE A 43 7.64 -17.99 -1.05
CA PHE A 43 7.46 -17.45 0.31
C PHE A 43 6.54 -18.28 1.18
N GLY A 44 5.85 -19.26 0.62
CA GLY A 44 4.86 -20.07 1.35
C GLY A 44 3.52 -19.37 1.50
N THR A 45 2.56 -20.08 2.08
CA THR A 45 1.21 -19.59 2.38
C THR A 45 0.83 -19.99 3.81
N PRO A 46 0.02 -19.20 4.53
CA PRO A 46 -0.55 -17.93 4.10
C PRO A 46 0.48 -16.80 4.02
N ALA A 47 0.25 -15.82 3.14
CA ALA A 47 1.13 -14.67 2.96
C ALA A 47 0.34 -13.41 2.64
N TYR A 48 0.77 -12.28 3.19
CA TYR A 48 0.30 -10.97 2.77
C TYR A 48 1.23 -10.41 1.70
N VAL A 49 0.68 -9.95 0.61
CA VAL A 49 1.42 -9.36 -0.51
C VAL A 49 1.09 -7.88 -0.58
N ILE A 50 2.12 -7.04 -0.48
CA ILE A 50 1.97 -5.59 -0.54
C ILE A 50 2.78 -5.07 -1.73
N ASP A 51 2.09 -4.34 -2.59
CA ASP A 51 2.68 -3.71 -3.76
C ASP A 51 3.20 -2.32 -3.40
N GLU A 52 4.51 -2.14 -3.38
CA GLU A 52 5.15 -0.87 -3.07
C GLU A 52 4.71 0.24 -4.03
N ASP A 53 4.64 -0.03 -5.32
CA ASP A 53 4.23 0.97 -6.32
C ASP A 53 2.81 1.47 -6.06
N ASP A 54 1.88 0.56 -5.73
CA ASP A 54 0.50 0.93 -5.42
C ASP A 54 0.39 1.75 -4.12
N VAL A 55 1.11 1.37 -3.07
CA VAL A 55 1.16 2.13 -1.81
C VAL A 55 1.70 3.53 -2.04
N ARG A 56 2.83 3.67 -2.72
CA ARG A 56 3.46 4.96 -3.03
C ARG A 56 2.55 5.83 -3.89
N ARG A 57 1.93 5.27 -4.89
CA ARG A 57 1.03 5.98 -5.80
C ARG A 57 -0.20 6.49 -5.08
N ARG A 58 -0.83 5.69 -4.22
CA ARG A 58 -1.97 6.11 -3.41
C ARG A 58 -1.58 7.21 -2.42
N ALA A 59 -0.45 7.08 -1.73
CA ALA A 59 0.08 8.10 -0.84
C ALA A 59 0.28 9.44 -1.58
N ARG A 60 0.92 9.39 -2.73
CA ARG A 60 1.14 10.57 -3.58
C ARG A 60 -0.17 11.20 -4.05
N ALA A 61 -1.13 10.41 -4.49
CA ALA A 61 -2.43 10.88 -4.95
C ALA A 61 -3.20 11.63 -3.83
N TYR A 62 -3.20 11.10 -2.62
CA TYR A 62 -3.79 11.80 -1.47
C TYR A 62 -3.08 13.12 -1.18
N ARG A 63 -1.76 13.11 -1.10
CA ARG A 63 -0.97 14.33 -0.86
C ARG A 63 -1.24 15.40 -1.91
N GLU A 64 -1.21 15.03 -3.18
CA GLU A 64 -1.42 15.96 -4.29
C GLU A 64 -2.84 16.53 -4.30
N ALA A 65 -3.86 15.69 -4.11
CA ALA A 65 -5.26 16.12 -4.09
C ALA A 65 -5.53 17.11 -2.95
N PHE A 66 -5.05 16.84 -1.75
CA PHE A 66 -5.20 17.74 -0.61
C PHE A 66 -4.37 19.02 -0.77
N SER A 67 -3.14 18.92 -1.25
CA SER A 67 -2.29 20.09 -1.51
C SER A 67 -2.93 21.03 -2.53
N GLN A 68 -3.53 20.50 -3.58
CA GLN A 68 -4.21 21.29 -4.59
C GLN A 68 -5.48 21.94 -4.01
N ALA A 69 -6.36 21.15 -3.40
CA ALA A 69 -7.64 21.65 -2.89
C ALA A 69 -7.46 22.76 -1.82
N PHE A 70 -6.50 22.60 -0.93
CA PHE A 70 -6.21 23.59 0.10
C PHE A 70 -5.39 24.77 -0.44
N GLY A 71 -4.52 24.56 -1.41
CA GLY A 71 -3.82 25.62 -2.13
C GLY A 71 -4.76 26.56 -2.86
N ASP A 72 -5.82 26.04 -3.46
CA ASP A 72 -6.85 26.84 -4.16
C ASP A 72 -7.59 27.82 -3.23
N ILE A 73 -7.66 27.53 -1.94
CA ILE A 73 -8.24 28.42 -0.93
C ILE A 73 -7.19 29.17 -0.09
N GLY A 74 -5.92 29.14 -0.54
CA GLY A 74 -4.84 29.94 0.05
C GLY A 74 -4.28 29.39 1.37
N THR A 75 -4.41 28.08 1.63
CA THR A 75 -3.87 27.43 2.82
C THR A 75 -3.12 26.14 2.48
N VAL A 76 -2.64 25.45 3.49
CA VAL A 76 -1.91 24.19 3.34
C VAL A 76 -2.62 23.07 4.11
N ALA A 77 -2.45 21.84 3.65
CA ALA A 77 -2.91 20.65 4.35
C ALA A 77 -1.75 19.65 4.48
N ASP A 78 -1.59 19.11 5.68
CA ASP A 78 -0.69 18.00 5.92
C ASP A 78 -1.49 16.70 5.91
N VAL A 79 -1.01 15.72 5.17
CA VAL A 79 -1.64 14.40 5.07
C VAL A 79 -0.88 13.41 5.94
N TYR A 80 -1.61 12.73 6.80
CA TYR A 80 -1.05 11.74 7.73
C TYR A 80 -1.48 10.33 7.34
N TYR A 81 -0.54 9.40 7.35
CA TYR A 81 -0.84 7.98 7.22
C TYR A 81 -1.27 7.41 8.57
N ALA A 82 -2.43 6.73 8.61
CA ALA A 82 -2.94 6.09 9.81
C ALA A 82 -2.25 4.72 10.03
N GLY A 83 -1.13 4.73 10.73
CA GLY A 83 -0.29 3.55 10.94
C GLY A 83 -0.98 2.39 11.67
N LYS A 84 -2.05 2.66 12.42
CA LYS A 84 -2.88 1.65 13.07
C LYS A 84 -3.58 0.69 12.09
N ALA A 85 -3.74 1.08 10.83
CA ALA A 85 -4.36 0.25 9.82
C ALA A 85 -3.45 -0.93 9.43
N PHE A 86 -2.21 -0.63 9.12
CA PHE A 86 -1.12 -1.57 8.87
C PHE A 86 0.19 -0.79 8.77
N LEU A 87 1.20 -1.20 9.51
CA LEU A 87 2.49 -0.52 9.45
C LEU A 87 3.65 -1.49 9.58
N THR A 88 4.58 -1.38 8.63
CA THR A 88 5.91 -1.97 8.68
C THR A 88 6.95 -0.86 8.51
N SER A 89 8.22 -1.14 8.81
CA SER A 89 9.31 -0.19 8.56
C SER A 89 9.39 0.24 7.10
N HIS A 90 9.06 -0.65 6.18
CA HIS A 90 9.00 -0.34 4.74
C HIS A 90 7.89 0.65 4.42
N ILE A 91 6.65 0.38 4.87
CA ILE A 91 5.51 1.29 4.64
C ILE A 91 5.76 2.65 5.27
N ALA A 92 6.28 2.70 6.51
CA ALA A 92 6.62 3.96 7.16
C ALA A 92 7.61 4.79 6.34
N ARG A 93 8.61 4.15 5.74
CA ARG A 93 9.58 4.79 4.86
C ARG A 93 8.92 5.30 3.59
N TRP A 94 8.16 4.46 2.92
CA TRP A 94 7.51 4.81 1.64
C TRP A 94 6.57 6.00 1.77
N VAL A 95 5.71 6.02 2.77
CA VAL A 95 4.76 7.13 2.95
C VAL A 95 5.46 8.44 3.26
N VAL A 96 6.56 8.40 4.01
CA VAL A 96 7.38 9.58 4.28
C VAL A 96 8.11 10.09 3.03
N GLU A 97 8.69 9.19 2.25
CA GLU A 97 9.34 9.52 0.98
C GLU A 97 8.36 10.14 -0.03
N GLU A 98 7.08 9.76 0.03
CA GLU A 98 6.00 10.37 -0.76
C GLU A 98 5.42 11.65 -0.15
N GLY A 99 5.96 12.12 0.97
CA GLY A 99 5.62 13.41 1.57
C GLY A 99 4.44 13.39 2.53
N LEU A 100 4.02 12.22 3.04
CA LEU A 100 3.04 12.14 4.13
C LEU A 100 3.74 12.28 5.48
N ASP A 101 3.05 12.90 6.43
CA ASP A 101 3.59 13.04 7.79
C ASP A 101 3.43 11.73 8.57
N ARG A 102 4.35 11.50 9.50
CA ARG A 102 4.44 10.27 10.30
C ARG A 102 3.55 10.25 11.55
N ARG A 103 2.80 11.30 11.82
CA ARG A 103 2.18 11.48 13.15
C ARG A 103 0.94 10.63 13.39
N ALA A 104 0.32 10.08 12.36
CA ALA A 104 -0.86 9.26 12.54
C ALA A 104 -0.52 7.87 13.08
N GLY A 105 -0.86 7.63 14.32
CA GLY A 105 -0.56 6.38 15.03
C GLY A 105 0.85 6.31 15.61
N VAL A 106 1.59 7.42 15.62
CA VAL A 106 2.96 7.52 16.10
C VAL A 106 3.00 8.36 17.37
N VAL A 107 3.46 7.82 18.47
CA VAL A 107 3.71 8.56 19.71
C VAL A 107 5.19 8.86 19.80
N PRO A 108 5.61 10.14 19.74
CA PRO A 108 7.00 10.50 19.98
C PRO A 108 7.37 10.12 21.42
N ARG A 109 8.40 9.31 21.59
CA ARG A 109 9.04 9.07 22.89
C ARG A 109 10.50 9.44 22.78
N GLY A 110 10.86 10.58 23.36
CA GLY A 110 12.24 11.06 23.34
C GLY A 110 12.74 11.26 21.88
N ASN A 111 13.94 10.76 21.59
CA ASN A 111 14.55 10.84 20.25
C ASN A 111 14.11 9.73 19.29
N GLY A 112 13.14 8.90 19.68
CA GLY A 112 12.63 7.79 18.89
C GLY A 112 11.14 7.95 18.59
N VAL A 113 10.70 7.26 17.55
CA VAL A 113 9.30 7.19 17.12
C VAL A 113 8.76 5.82 17.51
N VAL A 114 7.73 5.78 18.34
CA VAL A 114 7.04 4.54 18.72
C VAL A 114 5.72 4.48 17.97
N VAL A 115 5.50 3.41 17.21
CA VAL A 115 4.26 3.14 16.50
C VAL A 115 3.60 1.93 17.17
N ASP A 116 2.47 2.12 17.81
CA ASP A 116 1.68 1.05 18.46
C ASP A 116 2.52 0.03 19.26
N GLY A 117 3.51 0.53 20.02
CA GLY A 117 4.42 -0.31 20.79
C GLY A 117 5.65 -0.84 20.01
N TRP A 118 5.81 -0.50 18.75
CA TRP A 118 6.98 -0.85 17.95
C TRP A 118 7.94 0.34 17.85
N SER A 119 9.21 0.08 18.14
CA SER A 119 10.26 1.09 17.97
C SER A 119 10.82 1.01 16.55
N LEU A 120 10.72 2.12 15.81
CA LEU A 120 11.47 2.31 14.59
C LEU A 120 12.79 2.99 14.96
N GLY A 121 13.84 2.21 15.03
CA GLY A 121 15.20 2.72 15.21
C GLY A 121 15.71 3.44 13.98
#